data_26633130baa4492822fc9b8a8346fa54
#
_entry.id   26633130baa4492822fc9b8a8346fa54
#
_cell.length_a   1.000
_cell.length_b   1.000
_cell.length_c   1.000
_cell.angle_alpha   90.00
_cell.angle_beta   90.00
_cell.angle_gamma   90.00
#
_symmetry.space_group_name_H-M   'P 1'
#
loop_
_entity.id
_entity.type
_entity.pdbx_description
1 polymer ?
#
loop_
_entity_poly.entity_id
_entity_poly.type
_entity_poly.pdbx_seq_one_letter_code
_entity_poly.pdbx_strand_id
1 'polypeptide(L)'
;MRKTTSANHAAKNSTPPSQAEAKTQLDSFLAKYEPQVEAFARGTLSKMRKLVKGAIEMVYDNYNWLVIGFSPTERPSEAIFSLVMPPGRVTLCFLQGAGLPDPAKRLQGTGHVVRNIRLYDAGHPDAKVLDDPEVLSLINVALNRAKVPMPAGARRKLIIRSISAKQRPRRASG
;
A
#
# COMPACT_ATOMS: atom_id res chain seq x y z
N MET A 1 -47.88 -7.77 -32.25
CA MET A 1 -47.64 -6.91 -31.09
C MET A 1 -46.45 -7.47 -30.31
N ARG A 2 -45.25 -6.90 -30.44
CA ARG A 2 -44.06 -7.29 -29.66
C ARG A 2 -43.84 -6.21 -28.60
N LYS A 3 -43.93 -6.58 -27.32
CA LYS A 3 -43.60 -5.70 -26.20
C LYS A 3 -42.09 -5.75 -25.97
N THR A 4 -41.41 -4.66 -26.24
CA THR A 4 -40.03 -4.43 -25.86
C THR A 4 -39.98 -3.98 -24.41
N THR A 5 -39.43 -4.83 -23.54
CA THR A 5 -39.18 -4.48 -22.13
C THR A 5 -37.81 -3.81 -22.08
N SER A 6 -37.80 -2.51 -21.89
CA SER A 6 -36.60 -1.71 -21.66
C SER A 6 -36.11 -1.96 -20.23
N ALA A 7 -34.99 -2.67 -20.08
CA ALA A 7 -34.30 -2.82 -18.80
C ALA A 7 -33.53 -1.55 -18.52
N ASN A 8 -34.04 -0.75 -17.61
CA ASN A 8 -33.41 0.46 -17.10
C ASN A 8 -32.27 0.09 -16.17
N HIS A 9 -31.03 0.08 -16.68
CA HIS A 9 -29.80 -0.06 -15.88
C HIS A 9 -29.56 1.29 -15.20
N ALA A 10 -30.10 1.45 -13.99
CA ALA A 10 -29.74 2.55 -13.11
C ALA A 10 -28.28 2.38 -12.69
N ALA A 11 -27.38 3.09 -13.36
CA ALA A 11 -26.00 3.30 -12.90
C ALA A 11 -26.09 3.99 -11.52
N LYS A 12 -25.70 3.28 -10.47
CA LYS A 12 -25.53 3.86 -9.13
C LYS A 12 -24.39 4.86 -9.22
N ASN A 13 -24.71 6.14 -9.36
CA ASN A 13 -23.80 7.26 -9.12
C ASN A 13 -23.46 7.28 -7.62
N SER A 14 -22.54 6.44 -7.19
CA SER A 14 -21.97 6.54 -5.85
C SER A 14 -20.90 7.64 -5.86
N THR A 15 -21.20 8.74 -5.21
CA THR A 15 -20.20 9.78 -4.89
C THR A 15 -18.96 9.10 -4.27
N PRO A 16 -17.74 9.47 -4.67
CA PRO A 16 -16.54 8.91 -4.08
C PRO A 16 -16.55 9.12 -2.55
N PRO A 17 -16.10 8.15 -1.75
CA PRO A 17 -16.10 8.28 -0.30
C PRO A 17 -15.26 9.48 0.14
N SER A 18 -15.72 10.17 1.17
CA SER A 18 -14.97 11.24 1.81
C SER A 18 -13.65 10.71 2.40
N GLN A 19 -12.69 11.59 2.66
CA GLN A 19 -11.43 11.19 3.29
C GLN A 19 -11.63 10.56 4.67
N ALA A 20 -12.66 10.96 5.41
CA ALA A 20 -13.02 10.37 6.70
C ALA A 20 -13.55 8.94 6.53
N GLU A 21 -14.43 8.71 5.57
CA GLU A 21 -14.95 7.38 5.25
C GLU A 21 -13.86 6.45 4.73
N ALA A 22 -12.99 6.92 3.83
CA ALA A 22 -11.84 6.16 3.35
C ALA A 22 -10.90 5.77 4.50
N LYS A 23 -10.66 6.68 5.46
CA LYS A 23 -9.88 6.39 6.66
C LYS A 23 -10.54 5.31 7.51
N THR A 24 -11.84 5.41 7.77
CA THR A 24 -12.59 4.41 8.55
C THR A 24 -12.54 3.04 7.87
N GLN A 25 -12.64 2.98 6.54
CA GLN A 25 -12.50 1.74 5.80
C GLN A 25 -11.09 1.15 5.93
N LEU A 26 -10.02 1.94 5.76
CA LEU A 26 -8.66 1.47 5.96
C LEU A 26 -8.45 0.94 7.39
N ASP A 27 -8.97 1.65 8.40
CA ASP A 27 -8.90 1.21 9.79
C ASP A 27 -9.59 -0.16 9.98
N SER A 28 -10.72 -0.38 9.32
CA SER A 28 -11.43 -1.68 9.37
C SER A 28 -10.65 -2.80 8.67
N PHE A 29 -9.91 -2.51 7.61
CA PHE A 29 -9.07 -3.51 6.93
C PHE A 29 -7.87 -3.91 7.78
N LEU A 30 -7.23 -2.95 8.45
CA LEU A 30 -6.12 -3.22 9.36
C LEU A 30 -6.56 -4.03 10.58
N ALA A 31 -7.74 -3.77 11.13
CA ALA A 31 -8.30 -4.49 12.27
C ALA A 31 -8.59 -5.98 11.99
N LYS A 32 -8.55 -6.42 10.73
CA LYS A 32 -8.65 -7.85 10.36
C LYS A 32 -7.42 -8.66 10.74
N TYR A 33 -6.27 -8.00 10.94
CA TYR A 33 -5.00 -8.64 11.29
C TYR A 33 -4.88 -8.90 12.80
N GLU A 34 -3.89 -9.69 13.18
CA GLU A 34 -3.55 -9.86 14.60
C GLU A 34 -3.15 -8.52 15.21
N PRO A 35 -3.46 -8.27 16.51
CA PRO A 35 -3.23 -6.97 17.13
C PRO A 35 -1.81 -6.43 17.00
N GLN A 36 -0.80 -7.29 17.10
CA GLN A 36 0.60 -6.90 16.94
C GLN A 36 0.95 -6.51 15.49
N VAL A 37 0.40 -7.22 14.50
CA VAL A 37 0.60 -6.90 13.08
C VAL A 37 -0.11 -5.60 12.74
N GLU A 38 -1.33 -5.42 13.23
CA GLU A 38 -2.10 -4.18 13.06
C GLU A 38 -1.35 -2.98 13.64
N ALA A 39 -0.91 -3.08 14.90
CA ALA A 39 -0.19 -2.00 15.57
C ALA A 39 1.11 -1.64 14.83
N PHE A 40 1.88 -2.66 14.40
CA PHE A 40 3.09 -2.47 13.62
C PHE A 40 2.80 -1.80 12.28
N ALA A 41 1.78 -2.25 11.56
CA ALA A 41 1.38 -1.68 10.27
C ALA A 41 0.94 -0.21 10.40
N ARG A 42 0.21 0.15 11.45
CA ARG A 42 -0.17 1.54 11.73
C ARG A 42 1.05 2.43 11.99
N GLY A 43 2.02 1.94 12.75
CA GLY A 43 3.30 2.62 12.97
C GLY A 43 4.08 2.81 11.68
N THR A 44 4.17 1.76 10.86
CA THR A 44 4.80 1.78 9.54
C THR A 44 4.14 2.80 8.60
N LEU A 45 2.80 2.81 8.53
CA LEU A 45 2.05 3.80 7.75
C LEU A 45 2.37 5.23 8.21
N SER A 46 2.42 5.46 9.51
CA SER A 46 2.77 6.77 10.06
C SER A 46 4.17 7.23 9.63
N LYS A 47 5.16 6.33 9.64
CA LYS A 47 6.53 6.59 9.17
C LYS A 47 6.56 6.84 7.66
N MET A 48 5.94 5.99 6.86
CA MET A 48 5.88 6.16 5.41
C MET A 48 5.26 7.50 5.00
N ARG A 49 4.20 7.91 5.68
CA ARG A 49 3.55 9.22 5.46
C ARG A 49 4.47 10.42 5.69
N LYS A 50 5.45 10.27 6.58
CA LYS A 50 6.49 11.29 6.82
C LYS A 50 7.59 11.26 5.76
N LEU A 51 7.96 10.06 5.30
CA LEU A 51 9.01 9.86 4.31
C LEU A 51 8.53 10.21 2.88
N VAL A 52 7.26 9.91 2.57
CA VAL A 52 6.69 10.07 1.23
C VAL A 52 5.57 11.12 1.27
N LYS A 53 5.95 12.34 1.63
CA LYS A 53 4.99 13.46 1.78
C LYS A 53 4.26 13.75 0.47
N GLY A 54 2.96 14.02 0.56
CA GLY A 54 2.12 14.35 -0.59
C GLY A 54 1.67 13.13 -1.42
N ALA A 55 2.08 11.91 -1.05
CA ALA A 55 1.64 10.72 -1.76
C ALA A 55 0.13 10.52 -1.69
N ILE A 56 -0.42 10.03 -2.79
CA ILE A 56 -1.75 9.43 -2.83
C ILE A 56 -1.61 7.98 -2.36
N GLU A 57 -2.35 7.66 -1.29
CA GLU A 57 -2.43 6.30 -0.76
C GLU A 57 -3.54 5.55 -1.49
N MET A 58 -3.21 4.54 -2.26
CA MET A 58 -4.17 3.69 -2.97
C MET A 58 -4.29 2.35 -2.27
N VAL A 59 -5.47 2.05 -1.74
CA VAL A 59 -5.73 0.87 -0.91
C VAL A 59 -6.48 -0.18 -1.71
N TYR A 60 -5.97 -1.41 -1.68
CA TYR A 60 -6.55 -2.60 -2.29
C TYR A 60 -6.71 -3.66 -1.21
N ASP A 61 -7.93 -3.93 -0.78
CA ASP A 61 -8.23 -5.04 0.12
C ASP A 61 -8.55 -6.28 -0.73
N ASN A 62 -7.49 -6.91 -1.23
CA ASN A 62 -7.54 -8.00 -2.19
C ASN A 62 -7.90 -9.35 -1.52
N TYR A 63 -8.10 -10.39 -2.34
CA TYR A 63 -8.41 -11.73 -1.85
C TYR A 63 -7.34 -12.26 -0.87
N ASN A 64 -6.04 -12.14 -1.22
CA ASN A 64 -4.95 -12.72 -0.44
C ASN A 64 -4.48 -11.83 0.70
N TRP A 65 -4.38 -10.50 0.47
CA TRP A 65 -3.77 -9.54 1.40
C TRP A 65 -4.20 -8.10 1.14
N LEU A 66 -3.92 -7.25 2.10
CA LEU A 66 -4.07 -5.80 1.97
C LEU A 66 -2.82 -5.22 1.30
N VAL A 67 -3.02 -4.32 0.34
CA VAL A 67 -1.96 -3.55 -0.32
C VAL A 67 -2.26 -2.07 -0.20
N ILE A 68 -1.25 -1.27 0.17
CA ILE A 68 -1.35 0.19 0.24
C ILE A 68 -0.24 0.76 -0.61
N GLY A 69 -0.58 1.28 -1.79
CA GLY A 69 0.35 1.92 -2.70
C GLY A 69 0.57 3.39 -2.36
N PHE A 70 1.79 3.88 -2.58
CA PHE A 70 2.17 5.29 -2.44
C PHE A 70 2.56 5.82 -3.81
N SER A 71 1.76 6.74 -4.34
CA SER A 71 1.88 7.23 -5.71
C SER A 71 1.87 8.77 -5.77
N PRO A 72 2.60 9.37 -6.71
CA PRO A 72 2.48 10.81 -6.99
C PRO A 72 1.14 11.19 -7.61
N THR A 73 0.46 10.26 -8.26
CA THR A 73 -0.83 10.46 -8.93
C THR A 73 -1.81 9.35 -8.60
N GLU A 74 -3.04 9.45 -9.12
CA GLU A 74 -4.05 8.39 -8.99
C GLU A 74 -3.84 7.20 -9.93
N ARG A 75 -2.76 7.16 -10.71
CA ARG A 75 -2.44 6.06 -11.61
C ARG A 75 -1.65 4.98 -10.88
N PRO A 76 -2.14 3.74 -10.79
CA PRO A 76 -1.43 2.65 -10.12
C PRO A 76 -0.05 2.36 -10.70
N SER A 77 0.13 2.55 -12.00
CA SER A 77 1.41 2.33 -12.70
C SER A 77 2.51 3.34 -12.33
N GLU A 78 2.15 4.43 -11.68
CA GLU A 78 3.07 5.49 -11.24
C GLU A 78 3.40 5.38 -9.74
N ALA A 79 2.83 4.41 -9.04
CA ALA A 79 3.17 4.14 -7.65
C ALA A 79 4.66 3.79 -7.51
N ILE A 80 5.31 4.36 -6.50
CA ILE A 80 6.75 4.18 -6.23
C ILE A 80 6.95 3.08 -5.20
N PHE A 81 6.12 3.05 -4.17
CA PHE A 81 6.16 2.07 -3.10
C PHE A 81 4.81 1.42 -2.87
N SER A 82 4.81 0.25 -2.25
CA SER A 82 3.62 -0.31 -1.61
C SER A 82 3.97 -1.03 -0.32
N LEU A 83 3.06 -0.96 0.67
CA LEU A 83 3.03 -1.88 1.79
C LEU A 83 2.15 -3.05 1.40
N VAL A 84 2.69 -4.26 1.49
CA VAL A 84 1.98 -5.51 1.22
C VAL A 84 1.90 -6.28 2.53
N MET A 85 0.69 -6.70 2.90
CA MET A 85 0.40 -7.31 4.19
C MET A 85 -0.24 -8.69 4.03
N PRO A 86 0.56 -9.75 3.77
CA PRO A 86 0.10 -11.12 3.97
C PRO A 86 -0.19 -11.38 5.46
N PRO A 87 -0.93 -12.45 5.83
CA PRO A 87 -1.08 -12.84 7.23
C PRO A 87 0.27 -12.94 7.95
N GLY A 88 0.40 -12.33 9.12
CA GLY A 88 1.60 -12.33 9.95
C GLY A 88 2.80 -11.55 9.40
N ARG A 89 2.63 -10.74 8.33
CA ARG A 89 3.74 -10.00 7.70
C ARG A 89 3.38 -8.58 7.32
N VAL A 90 4.42 -7.72 7.31
CA VAL A 90 4.38 -6.39 6.69
C VAL A 90 5.64 -6.22 5.85
N THR A 91 5.47 -5.92 4.58
CA THR A 91 6.56 -5.82 3.60
C THR A 91 6.49 -4.49 2.87
N LEU A 92 7.61 -3.77 2.79
CA LEU A 92 7.75 -2.60 1.93
C LEU A 92 8.29 -3.03 0.57
N CYS A 93 7.53 -2.76 -0.49
CA CYS A 93 7.93 -3.00 -1.86
C CYS A 93 8.37 -1.70 -2.53
N PHE A 94 9.52 -1.75 -3.21
CA PHE A 94 10.02 -0.75 -4.16
C PHE A 94 9.57 -1.20 -5.55
N LEU A 95 8.60 -0.52 -6.13
CA LEU A 95 7.93 -0.98 -7.36
C LEU A 95 8.81 -0.87 -8.61
N GLN A 96 9.88 -0.08 -8.52
CA GLN A 96 10.97 0.00 -9.51
C GLN A 96 12.33 -0.25 -8.82
N GLY A 97 12.37 -1.26 -7.96
CA GLY A 97 13.51 -1.52 -7.06
C GLY A 97 14.71 -2.19 -7.73
N ALA A 98 14.50 -2.90 -8.85
CA ALA A 98 15.61 -3.50 -9.59
C ALA A 98 16.57 -2.43 -10.11
N GLY A 99 17.86 -2.58 -9.85
CA GLY A 99 18.87 -1.60 -10.24
C GLY A 99 19.03 -0.41 -9.29
N LEU A 100 18.35 -0.38 -8.15
CA LEU A 100 18.69 0.55 -7.08
C LEU A 100 20.07 0.18 -6.50
N PRO A 101 20.91 1.18 -6.15
CA PRO A 101 22.20 0.92 -5.49
C PRO A 101 21.94 0.44 -4.07
N ASP A 102 22.26 -0.81 -3.82
CA ASP A 102 22.03 -1.50 -2.55
C ASP A 102 23.33 -2.17 -2.04
N PRO A 103 24.35 -1.39 -1.64
CA PRO A 103 25.62 -1.93 -1.18
C PRO A 103 25.46 -2.75 0.10
N ALA A 104 24.50 -2.41 0.95
CA ALA A 104 24.20 -3.11 2.19
C ALA A 104 23.34 -4.37 1.99
N LYS A 105 22.94 -4.69 0.75
CA LYS A 105 22.10 -5.86 0.40
C LYS A 105 20.80 -5.94 1.22
N ARG A 106 20.14 -4.80 1.42
CA ARG A 106 18.87 -4.69 2.15
C ARG A 106 17.67 -5.14 1.33
N LEU A 107 17.76 -5.03 0.00
CA LEU A 107 16.67 -5.36 -0.92
C LEU A 107 16.63 -6.87 -1.20
N GLN A 108 15.45 -7.43 -1.12
CA GLN A 108 15.17 -8.84 -1.41
C GLN A 108 14.31 -8.96 -2.68
N GLY A 109 14.34 -10.14 -3.29
CA GLY A 109 13.56 -10.48 -4.45
C GLY A 109 14.40 -10.59 -5.72
N THR A 110 13.97 -11.52 -6.60
CA THR A 110 14.64 -11.88 -7.85
C THR A 110 13.88 -11.44 -9.10
N GLY A 111 12.73 -10.76 -8.90
CA GLY A 111 11.91 -10.25 -10.01
C GLY A 111 12.63 -9.21 -10.87
N HIS A 112 12.18 -9.00 -12.10
CA HIS A 112 12.81 -8.08 -13.04
C HIS A 112 12.67 -6.60 -12.65
N VAL A 113 11.68 -6.25 -11.81
CA VAL A 113 11.33 -4.85 -11.53
C VAL A 113 11.24 -4.56 -10.03
N VAL A 114 10.50 -5.37 -9.28
CA VAL A 114 10.20 -5.12 -7.88
C VAL A 114 11.29 -5.66 -6.96
N ARG A 115 11.60 -4.90 -5.91
CA ARG A 115 12.38 -5.35 -4.74
C ARG A 115 11.61 -5.05 -3.48
N ASN A 116 11.96 -5.74 -2.39
CA ASN A 116 11.24 -5.55 -1.13
C ASN A 116 12.15 -5.64 0.09
N ILE A 117 11.65 -5.09 1.20
CA ILE A 117 12.24 -5.22 2.54
C ILE A 117 11.15 -5.73 3.46
N ARG A 118 11.39 -6.81 4.19
CA ARG A 118 10.50 -7.28 5.25
C ARG A 118 10.65 -6.39 6.47
N LEU A 119 9.53 -5.83 6.91
CA LEU A 119 9.47 -4.97 8.10
C LEU A 119 8.98 -5.75 9.32
N TYR A 120 8.15 -6.76 9.10
CA TYR A 120 7.60 -7.66 10.12
C TYR A 120 7.42 -9.05 9.52
N ASP A 121 7.88 -10.07 10.19
CA ASP A 121 7.70 -11.46 9.77
C ASP A 121 7.58 -12.40 11.00
N ALA A 122 6.49 -13.16 11.07
CA ALA A 122 6.24 -14.20 12.07
C ALA A 122 6.53 -13.79 13.54
N GLY A 123 6.07 -12.60 13.93
CA GLY A 123 6.28 -12.08 15.30
C GLY A 123 7.62 -11.36 15.53
N HIS A 124 8.45 -11.24 14.50
CA HIS A 124 9.73 -10.53 14.55
C HIS A 124 9.62 -9.16 13.86
N PRO A 125 9.32 -8.08 14.61
CA PRO A 125 9.29 -6.73 14.05
C PRO A 125 10.71 -6.20 13.86
N ASP A 126 10.99 -5.59 12.71
CA ASP A 126 12.12 -4.69 12.54
C ASP A 126 11.62 -3.24 12.61
N ALA A 127 11.33 -2.79 13.83
CA ALA A 127 10.74 -1.47 14.05
C ALA A 127 11.67 -0.31 13.67
N LYS A 128 12.98 -0.56 13.53
CA LYS A 128 13.99 0.44 13.21
C LYS A 128 14.39 0.45 11.74
N VAL A 129 13.93 -0.49 10.94
CA VAL A 129 14.34 -0.62 9.53
C VAL A 129 14.06 0.64 8.71
N LEU A 130 12.97 1.35 8.98
CA LEU A 130 12.65 2.63 8.32
C LEU A 130 13.40 3.84 8.91
N ASP A 131 14.23 3.62 9.93
CA ASP A 131 15.16 4.63 10.47
C ASP A 131 16.61 4.31 10.08
N ASP A 132 16.85 3.16 9.45
CA ASP A 132 18.17 2.72 8.97
C ASP A 132 18.63 3.64 7.83
N PRO A 133 19.82 4.28 7.93
CA PRO A 133 20.35 5.18 6.92
C PRO A 133 20.43 4.57 5.51
N GLU A 134 20.76 3.29 5.40
CA GLU A 134 20.82 2.59 4.10
C GLU A 134 19.43 2.46 3.47
N VAL A 135 18.41 2.15 4.27
CA VAL A 135 17.03 2.05 3.80
C VAL A 135 16.49 3.44 3.45
N LEU A 136 16.79 4.47 4.23
CA LEU A 136 16.43 5.84 3.92
C LEU A 136 17.10 6.32 2.62
N SER A 137 18.36 5.94 2.39
CA SER A 137 19.04 6.20 1.12
C SER A 137 18.33 5.53 -0.07
N LEU A 138 17.95 4.26 0.06
CA LEU A 138 17.19 3.54 -0.97
C LEU A 138 15.85 4.23 -1.27
N ILE A 139 15.12 4.65 -0.24
CA ILE A 139 13.85 5.39 -0.39
C ILE A 139 14.08 6.70 -1.17
N ASN A 140 15.10 7.47 -0.79
CA ASN A 140 15.43 8.74 -1.45
C ASN A 140 15.82 8.53 -2.92
N VAL A 141 16.65 7.53 -3.22
CA VAL A 141 17.04 7.21 -4.60
C VAL A 141 15.82 6.77 -5.41
N ALA A 142 14.93 5.96 -4.86
CA ALA A 142 13.70 5.54 -5.54
C ALA A 142 12.78 6.74 -5.84
N LEU A 143 12.64 7.68 -4.91
CA LEU A 143 11.88 8.91 -5.11
C LEU A 143 12.49 9.78 -6.23
N ASN A 144 13.81 9.94 -6.24
CA ASN A 144 14.52 10.75 -7.23
C ASN A 144 14.52 10.11 -8.64
N ARG A 145 14.44 8.79 -8.73
CA ARG A 145 14.36 8.06 -10.01
C ARG A 145 12.95 7.90 -10.55
N ALA A 146 11.94 8.29 -9.77
CA ALA A 146 10.55 8.16 -10.18
C ALA A 146 10.28 8.99 -11.45
N LYS A 147 9.61 8.38 -12.43
CA LYS A 147 9.23 9.06 -13.69
C LYS A 147 8.33 10.26 -13.46
N VAL A 148 7.47 10.15 -12.45
CA VAL A 148 6.61 11.24 -11.98
C VAL A 148 7.02 11.54 -10.55
N PRO A 149 7.56 12.75 -10.26
CA PRO A 149 8.00 13.11 -8.91
C PRO A 149 6.82 13.28 -7.97
N MET A 150 7.07 13.09 -6.66
CA MET A 150 6.07 13.42 -5.64
C MET A 150 5.75 14.91 -5.66
N PRO A 151 4.48 15.29 -5.61
CA PRO A 151 4.08 16.69 -5.68
C PRO A 151 4.46 17.42 -4.38
N ALA A 152 5.30 18.43 -4.48
CA ALA A 152 5.69 19.25 -3.33
C ALA A 152 4.46 19.99 -2.75
N GLY A 153 4.28 19.92 -1.44
CA GLY A 153 3.20 20.63 -0.75
C GLY A 153 1.79 20.09 -0.95
N ALA A 154 1.62 19.00 -1.69
CA ALA A 154 0.30 18.38 -1.88
C ALA A 154 -0.23 17.81 -0.57
N ARG A 155 -1.54 17.90 -0.38
CA ARG A 155 -2.23 17.22 0.71
C ARG A 155 -2.30 15.73 0.40
N ARG A 156 -2.01 14.91 1.41
CA ARG A 156 -2.20 13.47 1.32
C ARG A 156 -3.65 13.13 0.98
N LYS A 157 -3.84 12.22 0.03
CA LYS A 157 -5.14 11.70 -0.37
C LYS A 157 -5.15 10.18 -0.15
N LEU A 158 -6.25 9.66 0.40
CA LEU A 158 -6.49 8.24 0.60
C LEU A 158 -7.63 7.79 -0.31
N ILE A 159 -7.39 6.75 -1.11
CA ILE A 159 -8.36 6.21 -2.06
C ILE A 159 -8.48 4.71 -1.85
N ILE A 160 -9.69 4.24 -1.61
CA ILE A 160 -10.01 2.82 -1.63
C ILE A 160 -10.27 2.42 -3.09
N ARG A 161 -9.36 1.64 -3.67
CA ARG A 161 -9.40 1.27 -5.10
C ARG A 161 -10.22 0.03 -5.36
N SER A 162 -10.08 -0.97 -4.48
CA SER A 162 -10.83 -2.22 -4.59
C SER A 162 -11.01 -2.90 -3.25
N ILE A 163 -12.12 -3.63 -3.14
CA ILE A 163 -12.43 -4.52 -2.02
C ILE A 163 -12.91 -5.83 -2.63
N SER A 164 -12.19 -6.91 -2.42
CA SER A 164 -12.61 -8.23 -2.87
C SER A 164 -13.78 -8.76 -2.07
N ALA A 165 -14.82 -9.25 -2.75
CA ALA A 165 -16.00 -9.84 -2.10
C ALA A 165 -15.67 -11.07 -1.26
N LYS A 166 -14.65 -11.84 -1.69
CA LYS A 166 -14.10 -12.97 -0.93
C LYS A 166 -12.69 -12.64 -0.49
N GLN A 167 -12.34 -13.02 0.74
CA GLN A 167 -11.03 -12.76 1.32
C GLN A 167 -10.56 -13.96 2.13
N ARG A 168 -9.27 -14.24 2.06
CA ARG A 168 -8.62 -15.17 2.98
C ARG A 168 -8.53 -14.54 4.37
N PRO A 169 -8.58 -15.35 5.44
CA PRO A 169 -8.31 -14.87 6.79
C PRO A 169 -7.01 -14.07 6.84
N ARG A 170 -7.03 -12.92 7.51
CA ARG A 170 -5.84 -12.06 7.71
C ARG A 170 -5.03 -12.47 8.95
N ARG A 171 -5.61 -13.31 9.79
CA ARG A 171 -4.95 -13.92 10.94
C ARG A 171 -4.45 -15.30 10.55
N ALA A 172 -3.29 -15.71 11.10
CA ALA A 172 -2.83 -17.08 10.98
C ALA A 172 -3.87 -17.99 11.64
N SER A 173 -4.23 -19.08 10.97
CA SER A 173 -5.01 -20.13 11.63
C SER A 173 -4.14 -20.73 12.72
N GLY A 174 -4.61 -20.66 13.97
CA GLY A 174 -3.98 -21.32 15.09
C GLY A 174 -4.01 -22.84 14.94
#